data_6951f80bff3080ea447b6e2f2e7b5f2d
#
_entry.id   6951f80bff3080ea447b6e2f2e7b5f2d
#
_cell.length_a   1.000
_cell.length_b   1.000
_cell.length_c   1.000
_cell.angle_alpha   90.00
_cell.angle_beta   90.00
_cell.angle_gamma   90.00
#
_symmetry.space_group_name_H-M   'P 1'
#
loop_
_entity.id
_entity.type
_entity.pdbx_description
1 polymer ?
#
loop_
_entity_poly.entity_id
_entity_poly.type
_entity_poly.pdbx_seq_one_letter_code
_entity_poly.pdbx_strand_id
1 'polypeptide(L)'
;MTAAQPVRSGIDFSAFRDPKLARELIERIHELVGDRAINLMEVCGTHTVSIGRYGFRSIMPAGLKLLSGPGCPVCVTANRNIDHAIALAKMDGAIITSFGDMMRVPGSSTSLAAQKASGRDIRIVYSPLDALDIAEQNPERPVIFMGVGFET
;
A
#
# COMPACT_ATOMS: atom_id res chain seq x y z
N MET A 1 14.38 13.65 -44.75
CA MET A 1 14.21 12.46 -43.90
C MET A 1 14.55 12.88 -42.50
N THR A 2 13.53 13.24 -41.71
CA THR A 2 13.71 13.74 -40.31
C THR A 2 13.70 12.52 -39.39
N ALA A 3 14.83 12.28 -38.73
CA ALA A 3 14.95 11.17 -37.77
C ALA A 3 14.02 11.43 -36.59
N ALA A 4 13.12 10.51 -36.34
CA ALA A 4 12.25 10.53 -35.16
C ALA A 4 13.13 10.37 -33.91
N GLN A 5 13.05 11.33 -32.99
CA GLN A 5 13.71 11.23 -31.68
C GLN A 5 13.07 10.09 -30.89
N PRO A 6 13.85 9.24 -30.22
CA PRO A 6 13.30 8.19 -29.38
C PRO A 6 12.55 8.82 -28.19
N VAL A 7 11.28 8.47 -28.05
CA VAL A 7 10.48 8.79 -26.87
C VAL A 7 11.18 8.14 -25.66
N ARG A 8 11.79 8.93 -24.79
CA ARG A 8 12.30 8.45 -23.50
C ARG A 8 11.10 8.07 -22.62
N SER A 9 10.75 6.80 -22.60
CA SER A 9 9.73 6.22 -21.72
C SER A 9 10.27 5.97 -20.30
N GLY A 10 10.76 7.02 -19.65
CA GLY A 10 11.17 6.97 -18.27
C GLY A 10 10.41 8.04 -17.48
N ILE A 11 9.67 7.65 -16.45
CA ILE A 11 9.10 8.60 -15.49
C ILE A 11 10.28 9.37 -14.87
N ASP A 12 10.31 10.68 -15.07
CA ASP A 12 11.30 11.54 -14.42
C ASP A 12 10.92 11.77 -12.96
N PHE A 13 11.59 11.05 -12.06
CA PHE A 13 11.38 11.18 -10.63
C PHE A 13 12.08 12.42 -10.01
N SER A 14 12.83 13.19 -10.78
CA SER A 14 13.53 14.40 -10.27
C SER A 14 12.55 15.45 -9.77
N ALA A 15 11.38 15.58 -10.40
CA ALA A 15 10.32 16.49 -9.98
C ALA A 15 9.84 16.25 -8.54
N PHE A 16 9.88 15.01 -8.04
CA PHE A 16 9.52 14.69 -6.66
C PHE A 16 10.56 15.14 -5.62
N ARG A 17 11.69 15.68 -6.05
CA ARG A 17 12.77 16.22 -5.21
C ARG A 17 13.10 17.67 -5.55
N ASP A 18 12.28 18.32 -6.37
CA ASP A 18 12.48 19.70 -6.76
C ASP A 18 12.02 20.64 -5.63
N PRO A 19 12.95 21.36 -4.98
CA PRO A 19 12.63 22.27 -3.90
C PRO A 19 11.87 23.52 -4.36
N LYS A 20 12.00 23.92 -5.64
CA LYS A 20 11.25 25.03 -6.21
C LYS A 20 9.78 24.67 -6.36
N LEU A 21 9.50 23.52 -7.01
CA LEU A 21 8.16 23.00 -7.15
C LEU A 21 7.50 22.78 -5.77
N ALA A 22 8.25 22.25 -4.79
CA ALA A 22 7.74 22.07 -3.44
C ALA A 22 7.29 23.39 -2.80
N ARG A 23 8.09 24.47 -2.94
CA ARG A 23 7.70 25.81 -2.43
C ARG A 23 6.47 26.35 -3.12
N GLU A 24 6.41 26.28 -4.45
CA GLU A 24 5.24 26.74 -5.22
C GLU A 24 3.95 26.00 -4.80
N LEU A 25 4.04 24.69 -4.55
CA LEU A 25 2.90 23.90 -4.06
C LEU A 25 2.50 24.32 -2.64
N ILE A 26 3.44 24.59 -1.75
CA ILE A 26 3.16 25.06 -0.39
C ILE A 26 2.48 26.43 -0.43
N GLU A 27 2.98 27.39 -1.21
CA GLU A 27 2.36 28.69 -1.40
C GLU A 27 0.93 28.55 -1.92
N ARG A 28 0.73 27.67 -2.89
CA ARG A 28 -0.61 27.40 -3.43
C ARG A 28 -1.56 26.78 -2.38
N ILE A 29 -1.06 25.93 -1.48
CA ILE A 29 -1.83 25.39 -0.37
C ILE A 29 -2.24 26.51 0.59
N HIS A 30 -1.33 27.43 0.92
CA HIS A 30 -1.65 28.58 1.77
C HIS A 30 -2.74 29.46 1.16
N GLU A 31 -2.68 29.78 -0.12
CA GLU A 31 -3.71 30.52 -0.84
C GLU A 31 -5.07 29.79 -0.81
N LEU A 32 -5.05 28.48 -1.12
CA LEU A 32 -6.29 27.69 -1.17
C LEU A 32 -6.94 27.50 0.19
N VAL A 33 -6.16 27.38 1.25
CA VAL A 33 -6.69 27.27 2.62
C VAL A 33 -7.26 28.60 3.08
N GLY A 34 -6.54 29.70 2.90
CA GLY A 34 -6.96 31.03 3.36
C GLY A 34 -7.35 31.00 4.84
N ASP A 35 -8.51 31.56 5.17
CA ASP A 35 -9.04 31.62 6.54
C ASP A 35 -9.83 30.37 6.96
N ARG A 36 -9.88 29.34 6.13
CA ARG A 36 -10.66 28.12 6.42
C ARG A 36 -9.98 27.23 7.44
N ALA A 37 -10.78 26.57 8.29
CA ALA A 37 -10.34 25.48 9.14
C ALA A 37 -10.57 24.15 8.42
N ILE A 38 -9.50 23.46 8.07
CA ILE A 38 -9.54 22.20 7.31
C ILE A 38 -8.79 21.12 8.10
N ASN A 39 -9.41 19.97 8.25
CA ASN A 39 -8.78 18.79 8.81
C ASN A 39 -8.62 17.74 7.70
N LEU A 40 -7.38 17.28 7.46
CA LEU A 40 -7.09 16.18 6.57
C LEU A 40 -6.52 15.04 7.39
N MET A 41 -7.11 13.86 7.26
CA MET A 41 -6.62 12.64 7.92
C MET A 41 -6.03 11.71 6.87
N GLU A 42 -4.79 11.33 7.07
CA GLU A 42 -4.19 10.24 6.29
C GLU A 42 -4.43 8.90 7.00
N VAL A 43 -4.56 7.83 6.21
CA VAL A 43 -4.88 6.49 6.71
C VAL A 43 -3.72 5.50 6.55
N CYS A 44 -2.52 6.01 6.27
CA CYS A 44 -1.34 5.18 6.01
C CYS A 44 -0.19 5.50 6.95
N GLY A 45 0.29 4.51 7.70
CA GLY A 45 1.42 4.68 8.63
C GLY A 45 2.69 5.21 7.96
N THR A 46 2.96 4.85 6.71
CA THR A 46 4.09 5.38 5.94
C THR A 46 3.93 6.87 5.66
N HIS A 47 2.71 7.33 5.38
CA HIS A 47 2.42 8.76 5.22
C HIS A 47 2.60 9.52 6.53
N THR A 48 2.14 8.98 7.67
CA THR A 48 2.36 9.56 9.01
C THR A 48 3.85 9.80 9.26
N VAL A 49 4.67 8.78 8.99
CA VAL A 49 6.13 8.87 9.14
C VAL A 49 6.72 9.93 8.21
N SER A 50 6.28 9.99 6.96
CA SER A 50 6.76 10.97 5.97
C SER A 50 6.38 12.40 6.37
N ILE A 51 5.13 12.62 6.77
CA ILE A 51 4.65 13.93 7.27
C ILE A 51 5.50 14.41 8.46
N GLY A 52 5.82 13.51 9.40
CA GLY A 52 6.69 13.81 10.54
C GLY A 52 8.14 14.08 10.11
N ARG A 53 8.72 13.20 9.28
CA ARG A 53 10.13 13.28 8.85
C ARG A 53 10.44 14.56 8.09
N TYR A 54 9.53 14.99 7.21
CA TYR A 54 9.73 16.20 6.40
C TYR A 54 9.14 17.46 7.02
N GLY A 55 8.65 17.39 8.26
CA GLY A 55 8.14 18.55 8.98
C GLY A 55 6.92 19.22 8.35
N PHE A 56 6.09 18.48 7.60
CA PHE A 56 4.95 19.05 6.88
C PHE A 56 4.02 19.87 7.77
N ARG A 57 3.82 19.45 9.04
CA ARG A 57 2.94 20.18 9.96
C ARG A 57 3.40 21.60 10.26
N SER A 58 4.72 21.87 10.21
CA SER A 58 5.28 23.19 10.52
C SER A 58 5.30 24.14 9.33
N ILE A 59 5.13 23.62 8.10
CA ILE A 59 5.13 24.42 6.87
C ILE A 59 3.74 24.63 6.27
N MET A 60 2.72 23.94 6.82
CA MET A 60 1.33 24.13 6.40
C MET A 60 0.71 25.35 7.07
N PRO A 61 -0.33 25.99 6.43
CA PRO A 61 -1.06 27.08 7.02
C PRO A 61 -1.73 26.66 8.33
N ALA A 62 -1.84 27.59 9.28
CA ALA A 62 -2.39 27.32 10.62
C ALA A 62 -3.82 26.74 10.60
N GLY A 63 -4.60 27.08 9.58
CA GLY A 63 -5.94 26.54 9.37
C GLY A 63 -5.99 25.10 8.89
N LEU A 64 -4.86 24.53 8.43
CA LEU A 64 -4.81 23.15 7.93
C LEU A 64 -4.16 22.22 8.98
N LYS A 65 -4.97 21.31 9.51
CA LYS A 65 -4.49 20.28 10.43
C LYS A 65 -4.32 18.95 9.69
N LEU A 66 -3.11 18.39 9.78
CA LEU A 66 -2.81 17.04 9.29
C LEU A 66 -2.96 16.06 10.46
N LEU A 67 -3.99 15.23 10.42
CA LEU A 67 -4.33 14.24 11.43
C LEU A 67 -3.75 12.88 11.02
N SER A 68 -3.18 12.18 12.00
CA SER A 68 -2.81 10.78 11.80
C SER A 68 -4.02 9.89 12.01
N GLY A 69 -4.36 9.11 11.01
CA GLY A 69 -5.46 8.18 11.05
C GLY A 69 -5.10 6.85 11.71
N PRO A 70 -6.01 5.87 11.67
CA PRO A 70 -5.87 4.59 12.36
C PRO A 70 -4.79 3.66 11.75
N GLY A 71 -4.18 4.05 10.64
CA GLY A 71 -3.34 3.19 9.83
C GLY A 71 -4.13 2.45 8.73
N CYS A 72 -3.44 1.78 7.83
CA CYS A 72 -4.08 0.94 6.83
C CYS A 72 -4.13 -0.53 7.30
N PRO A 73 -5.03 -1.37 6.74
CA PRO A 73 -5.11 -2.79 7.09
C PRO A 73 -3.77 -3.53 7.00
N VAL A 74 -2.92 -3.18 6.03
CA VAL A 74 -1.58 -3.77 5.87
C VAL A 74 -0.70 -3.50 7.09
N CYS A 75 -0.70 -2.26 7.61
CA CYS A 75 0.16 -1.87 8.74
C CYS A 75 -0.38 -2.32 10.10
N VAL A 76 -1.70 -2.52 10.25
CA VAL A 76 -2.33 -2.84 11.54
C VAL A 76 -2.73 -4.30 11.70
N THR A 77 -2.60 -5.13 10.65
CA THR A 77 -2.86 -6.56 10.73
C THR A 77 -1.92 -7.21 11.75
N ALA A 78 -2.49 -7.86 12.75
CA ALA A 78 -1.70 -8.49 13.80
C ALA A 78 -0.82 -9.62 13.24
N ASN A 79 0.43 -9.74 13.72
CA ASN A 79 1.38 -10.76 13.27
C ASN A 79 0.80 -12.18 13.32
N ARG A 80 -0.01 -12.50 14.34
CA ARG A 80 -0.68 -13.80 14.44
C ARG A 80 -1.52 -14.16 13.20
N ASN A 81 -2.15 -13.17 12.56
CA ASN A 81 -2.95 -13.40 11.37
C ASN A 81 -2.05 -13.68 10.15
N ILE A 82 -0.92 -13.00 10.07
CA ILE A 82 0.12 -13.29 9.06
C ILE A 82 0.70 -14.69 9.28
N ASP A 83 1.00 -15.05 10.52
CA ASP A 83 1.52 -16.38 10.88
C ASP A 83 0.50 -17.49 10.57
N HIS A 84 -0.78 -17.25 10.78
CA HIS A 84 -1.84 -18.19 10.37
C HIS A 84 -1.86 -18.39 8.86
N ALA A 85 -1.82 -17.29 8.08
CA ALA A 85 -1.78 -17.41 6.62
C ALA A 85 -0.52 -18.16 6.14
N ILE A 86 0.63 -17.92 6.78
CA ILE A 86 1.88 -18.65 6.52
C ILE A 86 1.75 -20.14 6.88
N ALA A 87 1.11 -20.47 8.00
CA ALA A 87 0.88 -21.86 8.40
C ALA A 87 -0.05 -22.57 7.39
N LEU A 88 -1.12 -21.91 6.97
CA LEU A 88 -2.04 -22.45 5.96
C LEU A 88 -1.34 -22.62 4.60
N ALA A 89 -0.45 -21.72 4.22
CA ALA A 89 0.33 -21.83 2.99
C ALA A 89 1.27 -23.06 2.96
N LYS A 90 1.61 -23.62 4.12
CA LYS A 90 2.43 -24.84 4.23
C LYS A 90 1.62 -26.12 4.13
N MET A 91 0.30 -26.08 4.18
CA MET A 91 -0.57 -27.24 3.99
C MET A 91 -0.43 -27.74 2.55
N ASP A 92 -0.39 -29.04 2.40
CA ASP A 92 -0.27 -29.64 1.07
C ASP A 92 -1.55 -29.39 0.25
N GLY A 93 -1.34 -28.98 -1.00
CA GLY A 93 -2.41 -28.66 -1.92
C GLY A 93 -3.10 -27.29 -1.68
N ALA A 94 -2.86 -26.61 -0.57
CA ALA A 94 -3.50 -25.32 -0.31
C ALA A 94 -3.05 -24.24 -1.30
N ILE A 95 -3.99 -23.37 -1.68
CA ILE A 95 -3.75 -22.14 -2.43
C ILE A 95 -4.12 -20.98 -1.52
N ILE A 96 -3.14 -20.10 -1.24
CA ILE A 96 -3.42 -18.86 -0.53
C ILE A 96 -3.59 -17.73 -1.54
N THR A 97 -4.65 -16.96 -1.39
CA THR A 97 -4.89 -15.76 -2.17
C THR A 97 -4.89 -14.54 -1.25
N SER A 98 -4.26 -13.45 -1.66
CA SER A 98 -4.22 -12.20 -0.90
C SER A 98 -3.84 -11.03 -1.80
N PHE A 99 -3.99 -9.82 -1.28
CA PHE A 99 -3.55 -8.60 -1.98
C PHE A 99 -2.02 -8.47 -1.98
N GLY A 100 -1.49 -7.82 -3.03
CA GLY A 100 -0.06 -7.69 -3.25
C GLY A 100 0.73 -7.08 -2.09
N ASP A 101 0.13 -6.10 -1.40
CA ASP A 101 0.76 -5.43 -0.27
C ASP A 101 1.02 -6.37 0.91
N MET A 102 0.14 -7.36 1.12
CA MET A 102 0.28 -8.34 2.19
C MET A 102 1.46 -9.31 2.00
N MET A 103 1.94 -9.46 0.77
CA MET A 103 3.03 -10.39 0.44
C MET A 103 4.31 -10.09 1.22
N ARG A 104 4.59 -8.82 1.48
CA ARG A 104 5.83 -8.35 2.13
C ARG A 104 5.68 -8.09 3.62
N VAL A 105 4.47 -8.16 4.16
CA VAL A 105 4.24 -7.98 5.59
C VAL A 105 4.93 -9.12 6.34
N PRO A 106 5.83 -8.82 7.28
CA PRO A 106 6.53 -9.86 8.02
C PRO A 106 5.60 -10.49 9.06
N GLY A 107 5.57 -11.82 9.08
CA GLY A 107 5.12 -12.56 10.25
C GLY A 107 6.23 -12.69 11.29
N SER A 108 6.06 -13.56 12.27
CA SER A 108 7.05 -13.77 13.36
C SER A 108 8.39 -14.33 12.85
N SER A 109 8.40 -15.10 11.77
CA SER A 109 9.60 -15.76 11.28
C SER A 109 9.87 -15.61 9.77
N THR A 110 8.85 -15.28 8.99
CA THR A 110 8.92 -15.25 7.53
C THR A 110 7.78 -14.38 6.96
N SER A 111 7.62 -14.35 5.63
CA SER A 111 6.53 -13.63 4.94
C SER A 111 5.88 -14.52 3.88
N LEU A 112 4.69 -14.11 3.38
CA LEU A 112 4.05 -14.81 2.26
C LEU A 112 4.92 -14.80 1.00
N ALA A 113 5.65 -13.70 0.74
CA ALA A 113 6.58 -13.64 -0.39
C ALA A 113 7.70 -14.69 -0.29
N ALA A 114 8.27 -14.88 0.90
CA ALA A 114 9.29 -15.90 1.12
C ALA A 114 8.72 -17.32 0.98
N GLN A 115 7.48 -17.56 1.45
CA GLN A 115 6.80 -18.84 1.25
C GLN A 115 6.53 -19.11 -0.23
N LYS A 116 6.10 -18.11 -0.99
CA LYS A 116 5.96 -18.23 -2.44
C LYS A 116 7.29 -18.58 -3.12
N ALA A 117 8.36 -17.90 -2.74
CA ALA A 117 9.69 -18.19 -3.27
C ALA A 117 10.19 -19.61 -2.94
N SER A 118 9.71 -20.21 -1.84
CA SER A 118 9.98 -21.61 -1.47
C SER A 118 9.07 -22.63 -2.14
N GLY A 119 8.25 -22.21 -3.12
CA GLY A 119 7.41 -23.09 -3.92
C GLY A 119 5.98 -23.28 -3.41
N ARG A 120 5.53 -22.53 -2.42
CA ARG A 120 4.14 -22.57 -1.97
C ARG A 120 3.24 -21.84 -2.96
N ASP A 121 2.03 -22.34 -3.16
CA ASP A 121 1.06 -21.76 -4.11
C ASP A 121 0.36 -20.55 -3.46
N ILE A 122 0.94 -19.37 -3.66
CA ILE A 122 0.40 -18.11 -3.17
C ILE A 122 0.15 -17.19 -4.35
N ARG A 123 -1.08 -16.75 -4.53
CA ARG A 123 -1.53 -15.98 -5.68
C ARG A 123 -1.96 -14.58 -5.24
N ILE A 124 -1.49 -13.57 -5.98
CA ILE A 124 -1.91 -12.18 -5.77
C ILE A 124 -3.22 -11.97 -6.51
N VAL A 125 -4.19 -11.40 -5.82
CA VAL A 125 -5.50 -11.04 -6.35
C VAL A 125 -5.75 -9.54 -6.12
N TYR A 126 -6.63 -8.97 -6.92
CA TYR A 126 -7.02 -7.56 -6.84
C TYR A 126 -8.46 -7.40 -6.36
N SER A 127 -9.21 -8.48 -6.32
CA SER A 127 -10.59 -8.54 -5.84
C SER A 127 -10.82 -9.85 -5.07
N PRO A 128 -11.73 -9.87 -4.08
CA PRO A 128 -12.22 -11.13 -3.49
C PRO A 128 -12.85 -12.07 -4.54
N LEU A 129 -13.41 -11.51 -5.62
CA LEU A 129 -14.01 -12.30 -6.71
C LEU A 129 -12.96 -13.13 -7.45
N ASP A 130 -11.74 -12.58 -7.63
CA ASP A 130 -10.65 -13.34 -8.25
C ASP A 130 -10.31 -14.62 -7.45
N ALA A 131 -10.49 -14.56 -6.12
CA ALA A 131 -10.28 -15.73 -5.27
C ALA A 131 -11.37 -16.81 -5.47
N LEU A 132 -12.61 -16.40 -5.77
CA LEU A 132 -13.70 -17.31 -6.14
C LEU A 132 -13.41 -17.98 -7.48
N ASP A 133 -12.99 -17.20 -8.49
CA ASP A 133 -12.62 -17.74 -9.80
C ASP A 133 -11.47 -18.76 -9.68
N ILE A 134 -10.49 -18.49 -8.81
CA ILE A 134 -9.42 -19.44 -8.52
C ILE A 134 -9.96 -20.70 -7.86
N ALA A 135 -10.92 -20.59 -6.95
CA ALA A 135 -11.53 -21.73 -6.29
C ALA A 135 -12.34 -22.62 -7.28
N GLU A 136 -13.11 -22.00 -8.17
CA GLU A 136 -13.85 -22.71 -9.22
C GLU A 136 -12.92 -23.47 -10.17
N GLN A 137 -11.74 -22.90 -10.48
CA GLN A 137 -10.72 -23.53 -11.33
C GLN A 137 -9.93 -24.63 -10.62
N ASN A 138 -10.03 -24.75 -9.29
CA ASN A 138 -9.28 -25.72 -8.48
C ASN A 138 -10.18 -26.43 -7.46
N PRO A 139 -11.23 -27.14 -7.89
CA PRO A 139 -12.28 -27.66 -6.99
C PRO A 139 -11.76 -28.70 -5.97
N GLU A 140 -10.65 -29.38 -6.28
CA GLU A 140 -10.06 -30.39 -5.41
C GLU A 140 -9.03 -29.81 -4.40
N ARG A 141 -8.81 -28.50 -4.44
CA ARG A 141 -7.80 -27.85 -3.62
C ARG A 141 -8.44 -26.79 -2.71
N PRO A 142 -8.07 -26.72 -1.43
CA PRO A 142 -8.54 -25.64 -0.57
C PRO A 142 -7.95 -24.29 -1.03
N VAL A 143 -8.81 -23.35 -1.38
CA VAL A 143 -8.45 -21.96 -1.68
C VAL A 143 -8.81 -21.10 -0.47
N ILE A 144 -7.82 -20.42 0.07
CA ILE A 144 -7.94 -19.63 1.28
C ILE A 144 -7.65 -18.17 0.94
N PHE A 145 -8.64 -17.32 1.10
CA PHE A 145 -8.47 -15.88 0.88
C PHE A 145 -8.13 -15.17 2.19
N MET A 146 -6.94 -14.56 2.24
CA MET A 146 -6.56 -13.66 3.31
C MET A 146 -7.11 -12.26 3.00
N GLY A 147 -8.35 -12.02 3.44
CA GLY A 147 -9.02 -10.73 3.27
C GLY A 147 -8.53 -9.71 4.28
N VAL A 148 -8.08 -8.57 3.78
CA VAL A 148 -7.79 -7.37 4.56
C VAL A 148 -8.38 -6.17 3.84
N GLY A 149 -8.97 -5.25 4.57
CA GLY A 149 -9.64 -4.10 3.97
C GLY A 149 -10.13 -3.12 5.03
N PHE A 150 -10.72 -2.04 4.56
CA PHE A 150 -11.49 -1.14 5.40
C PHE A 150 -12.93 -1.63 5.53
N GLU A 151 -13.65 -1.17 6.54
CA GLU A 151 -15.05 -1.56 6.81
C GLU A 151 -16.06 -0.88 5.88
N THR A 152 -15.60 -0.11 4.92
CA THR A 152 -16.44 0.65 3.98
C THR A 152 -16.94 -0.19 2.83
#